data_61414933262aa3bc3b782cf55ec4a1a3
#
_entry.id   61414933262aa3bc3b782cf55ec4a1a3
#
_cell.length_a   1.000
_cell.length_b   1.000
_cell.length_c   1.000
_cell.angle_alpha   90.00
_cell.angle_beta   90.00
_cell.angle_gamma   90.00
#
_symmetry.space_group_name_H-M   'P 1'
#
loop_
_entity.id
_entity.type
_entity.pdbx_description
1 polymer ?
#
loop_
_entity_poly.entity_id
_entity_poly.type
_entity_poly.pdbx_seq_one_letter_code
_entity_poly.pdbx_strand_id
1 'polypeptide(L)'
;SYGEFITVFNNKTYNDSYIDSGANGIFFNNSSMSVLTFCNEWYCPSVTQSLSATTKGYTGLPSDVVLFQIGNASTLLGSSNKVFIEIGGPDESFIWGLPFFLGRSVYVGFEGKTSSIGTGPYWAY
;
A
#
# COMPACT_ATOMS: atom_id res chain seq x y z
N SER A 1 -7.51 13.39 -11.90
CA SER A 1 -7.06 12.34 -10.99
C SER A 1 -7.96 11.13 -11.15
N TYR A 2 -7.39 10.00 -11.47
CA TYR A 2 -8.12 8.74 -11.73
C TYR A 2 -8.16 7.85 -10.47
N GLY A 3 -8.37 8.44 -9.28
CA GLY A 3 -8.35 7.73 -8.00
C GLY A 3 -6.96 7.65 -7.38
N GLU A 4 -6.00 8.39 -7.91
CA GLU A 4 -4.67 8.55 -7.33
C GLU A 4 -4.71 9.46 -6.11
N PHE A 5 -3.80 9.21 -5.19
CA PHE A 5 -3.60 10.00 -3.98
C PHE A 5 -2.10 10.06 -3.63
N ILE A 6 -1.75 10.79 -2.59
CA ILE A 6 -0.37 10.96 -2.17
C ILE A 6 -0.05 9.97 -1.05
N THR A 7 1.05 9.25 -1.18
CA THR A 7 1.66 8.49 -0.08
C THR A 7 3.02 9.10 0.25
N VAL A 8 3.27 9.40 1.51
CA VAL A 8 4.58 9.80 2.02
C VAL A 8 5.14 8.64 2.83
N PHE A 9 6.24 8.11 2.39
CA PHE A 9 6.91 6.98 3.02
C PHE A 9 8.42 7.15 2.97
N ASN A 10 9.07 6.99 4.12
CA ASN A 10 10.52 7.04 4.27
C ASN A 10 11.18 8.26 3.58
N ASN A 11 10.63 9.46 3.83
CA ASN A 11 11.04 10.75 3.25
C ASN A 11 10.83 10.89 1.73
N LYS A 12 10.22 9.91 1.06
CA LYS A 12 9.81 10.01 -0.33
C LYS A 12 8.32 10.30 -0.44
N THR A 13 7.95 11.20 -1.34
CA THR A 13 6.55 11.48 -1.68
C THR A 13 6.22 10.81 -3.01
N TYR A 14 5.19 9.98 -3.00
CA TYR A 14 4.60 9.34 -4.17
C TYR A 14 3.29 10.05 -4.49
N ASN A 15 3.23 10.74 -5.60
CA ASN A 15 2.06 11.54 -6.01
C ASN A 15 1.06 10.74 -6.85
N ASP A 16 1.40 9.52 -7.20
CA ASP A 16 0.70 8.59 -8.08
C ASP A 16 0.33 7.28 -7.36
N SER A 17 0.13 7.35 -6.05
CA SER A 17 -0.26 6.17 -5.26
C SER A 17 -1.70 5.78 -5.55
N TYR A 18 -1.98 4.49 -5.52
CA TYR A 18 -3.34 3.97 -5.73
C TYR A 18 -3.57 2.69 -4.93
N ILE A 19 -4.85 2.36 -4.75
CA ILE A 19 -5.29 1.11 -4.12
C ILE A 19 -5.70 0.15 -5.22
N ASP A 20 -5.14 -1.06 -5.21
CA ASP A 20 -5.37 -2.08 -6.24
C ASP A 20 -5.57 -3.46 -5.61
N SER A 21 -6.81 -3.93 -5.56
CA SER A 21 -7.14 -5.28 -5.08
C SER A 21 -6.62 -6.41 -6.00
N GLY A 22 -6.23 -6.09 -7.22
CA GLY A 22 -5.61 -7.01 -8.17
C GLY A 22 -4.11 -7.19 -7.95
N ALA A 23 -3.46 -6.26 -7.25
CA ALA A 23 -2.06 -6.38 -6.85
C ALA A 23 -1.95 -7.22 -5.58
N ASN A 24 -1.19 -8.31 -5.62
CA ASN A 24 -1.13 -9.30 -4.52
C ASN A 24 -0.16 -8.93 -3.38
N GLY A 25 0.47 -7.77 -3.41
CA GLY A 25 1.39 -7.25 -2.40
C GLY A 25 1.28 -5.74 -2.21
N ILE A 26 2.02 -5.20 -1.24
CA ILE A 26 2.28 -3.77 -1.13
C ILE A 26 3.58 -3.47 -1.86
N PHE A 27 3.55 -2.55 -2.83
CA PHE A 27 4.70 -2.26 -3.67
C PHE A 27 5.17 -0.82 -3.49
N PHE A 28 6.47 -0.63 -3.39
CA PHE A 28 7.10 0.68 -3.23
C PHE A 28 8.61 0.60 -3.46
N ASN A 29 9.26 1.75 -3.63
CA ASN A 29 10.71 1.79 -3.77
C ASN A 29 11.41 1.71 -2.40
N ASN A 30 12.38 0.80 -2.27
CA ASN A 30 13.15 0.59 -1.03
C ASN A 30 14.56 1.19 -1.07
N SER A 31 14.89 2.04 -2.02
CA SER A 31 16.27 2.51 -2.28
C SER A 31 17.01 3.07 -1.06
N SER A 32 16.29 3.49 -0.03
CA SER A 32 16.84 3.99 1.24
C SER A 32 16.68 3.02 2.43
N MET A 33 16.23 1.77 2.18
CA MET A 33 15.93 0.77 3.23
C MET A 33 16.72 -0.52 3.02
N SER A 34 17.99 -0.53 3.43
CA SER A 34 18.87 -1.71 3.28
C SER A 34 18.38 -2.98 3.99
N VAL A 35 17.48 -2.85 4.97
CA VAL A 35 16.87 -3.99 5.67
C VAL A 35 15.88 -4.78 4.80
N LEU A 36 15.31 -4.15 3.76
CA LEU A 36 14.44 -4.80 2.79
C LEU A 36 15.27 -5.43 1.68
N THR A 37 15.90 -6.54 2.00
CA THR A 37 16.60 -7.38 1.02
C THR A 37 15.60 -8.05 0.07
N PHE A 38 16.10 -8.63 -1.01
CA PHE A 38 15.27 -9.26 -2.04
C PHE A 38 15.42 -10.77 -2.06
N CYS A 39 14.33 -11.46 -2.40
CA CYS A 39 14.34 -12.81 -2.95
C CYS A 39 13.46 -12.82 -4.20
N ASN A 40 14.08 -12.97 -5.36
CA ASN A 40 13.44 -12.77 -6.67
C ASN A 40 12.81 -11.38 -6.78
N GLU A 41 11.52 -11.31 -7.03
CA GLU A 41 10.74 -10.08 -7.24
C GLU A 41 10.14 -9.50 -5.95
N TRP A 42 10.45 -10.07 -4.78
CA TRP A 42 9.81 -9.74 -3.50
C TRP A 42 10.81 -9.25 -2.48
N TYR A 43 10.33 -8.48 -1.51
CA TYR A 43 11.10 -8.19 -0.30
C TYR A 43 11.24 -9.41 0.58
N CYS A 44 12.42 -9.61 1.13
CA CYS A 44 12.79 -10.76 1.95
C CYS A 44 13.61 -10.33 3.17
N PRO A 45 13.13 -9.43 4.01
CA PRO A 45 13.87 -9.05 5.22
C PRO A 45 14.06 -10.28 6.12
N SER A 46 15.18 -10.34 6.84
CA SER A 46 15.46 -11.43 7.78
C SER A 46 14.48 -11.45 8.97
N VAL A 47 13.91 -10.30 9.29
CA VAL A 47 12.87 -10.10 10.33
C VAL A 47 11.78 -9.23 9.74
N THR A 48 10.51 -9.59 10.01
CA THR A 48 9.36 -8.79 9.57
C THR A 48 9.50 -7.34 10.01
N GLN A 49 9.37 -6.43 9.07
CA GLN A 49 9.48 -5.00 9.28
C GLN A 49 8.09 -4.40 9.53
N SER A 50 7.93 -3.69 10.65
CA SER A 50 6.74 -2.88 10.95
C SER A 50 6.98 -1.47 10.44
N LEU A 51 6.15 -1.03 9.53
CA LEU A 51 6.32 0.20 8.76
C LEU A 51 5.08 1.08 8.89
N SER A 52 5.25 2.37 8.58
CA SER A 52 4.14 3.33 8.53
C SER A 52 4.32 4.27 7.36
N ALA A 53 3.23 4.60 6.69
CA ALA A 53 3.19 5.61 5.64
C ALA A 53 2.06 6.59 5.92
N THR A 54 2.21 7.83 5.49
CA THR A 54 1.15 8.83 5.54
C THR A 54 0.46 8.89 4.19
N THR A 55 -0.84 8.62 4.16
CA THR A 55 -1.68 8.82 2.98
C THR A 55 -2.34 10.20 3.04
N LYS A 56 -2.49 10.85 1.90
CA LYS A 56 -3.10 12.17 1.79
C LYS A 56 -3.96 12.22 0.54
N GLY A 57 -5.09 12.90 0.61
CA GLY A 57 -5.84 13.26 -0.58
C GLY A 57 -4.98 14.09 -1.55
N TYR A 58 -5.38 14.16 -2.80
CA TYR A 58 -4.65 14.86 -3.87
C TYR A 58 -4.34 16.33 -3.53
N THR A 59 -5.21 17.00 -2.77
CA THR A 59 -5.01 18.37 -2.28
C THR A 59 -4.22 18.46 -0.97
N GLY A 60 -3.75 17.33 -0.43
CA GLY A 60 -3.05 17.22 0.85
C GLY A 60 -3.93 16.83 2.03
N LEU A 61 -5.26 16.90 1.86
CA LEU A 61 -6.26 16.53 2.87
C LEU A 61 -7.36 15.64 2.25
N PRO A 62 -8.00 14.76 3.04
CA PRO A 62 -7.63 14.35 4.40
C PRO A 62 -6.26 13.69 4.44
N SER A 63 -5.70 13.49 5.63
CA SER A 63 -4.42 12.82 5.86
C SER A 63 -4.57 11.79 6.97
N ASP A 64 -3.97 10.62 6.79
CA ASP A 64 -3.99 9.54 7.76
C ASP A 64 -2.66 8.76 7.76
N VAL A 65 -2.39 8.04 8.86
CA VAL A 65 -1.22 7.17 8.98
C VAL A 65 -1.68 5.72 8.85
N VAL A 66 -1.12 5.02 7.88
CA VAL A 66 -1.38 3.61 7.64
C VAL A 66 -0.19 2.78 8.14
N LEU A 67 -0.45 1.87 9.07
CA LEU A 67 0.52 0.88 9.52
C LEU A 67 0.45 -0.36 8.64
N PHE A 68 1.60 -0.90 8.28
CA PHE A 68 1.70 -2.13 7.49
C PHE A 68 2.98 -2.90 7.82
N GLN A 69 3.06 -4.12 7.36
CA GLN A 69 4.23 -4.97 7.60
C GLN A 69 4.76 -5.55 6.30
N ILE A 70 6.07 -5.79 6.27
CA ILE A 70 6.75 -6.52 5.20
C ILE A 70 7.49 -7.70 5.83
N GLY A 71 7.05 -8.89 5.52
CA GLY A 71 7.63 -10.15 5.96
C GLY A 71 8.57 -10.75 4.91
N ASN A 72 9.18 -11.87 5.28
CA ASN A 72 10.06 -12.62 4.38
C ASN A 72 9.25 -13.39 3.34
N ALA A 73 9.28 -12.94 2.09
CA ALA A 73 8.48 -13.53 1.03
C ALA A 73 8.81 -15.01 0.78
N SER A 74 10.07 -15.42 0.94
CA SER A 74 10.44 -16.85 0.77
C SER A 74 9.75 -17.73 1.80
N THR A 75 9.66 -17.28 3.05
CA THR A 75 8.94 -17.99 4.12
C THR A 75 7.43 -17.99 3.87
N LEU A 76 6.86 -16.82 3.51
CA LEU A 76 5.43 -16.68 3.24
C LEU A 76 4.99 -17.60 2.09
N LEU A 77 5.66 -17.49 0.95
CA LEU A 77 5.35 -18.27 -0.27
C LEU A 77 5.61 -19.77 -0.13
N GLY A 78 6.48 -20.16 0.81
CA GLY A 78 6.72 -21.55 1.17
C GLY A 78 5.60 -22.19 2.02
N SER A 79 4.66 -21.38 2.53
CA SER A 79 3.52 -21.85 3.31
C SER A 79 2.39 -22.38 2.39
N SER A 80 1.39 -23.03 2.99
CA SER A 80 0.18 -23.46 2.28
C SER A 80 -0.82 -22.33 2.01
N ASN A 81 -0.61 -21.15 2.60
CA ASN A 81 -1.47 -20.00 2.40
C ASN A 81 -1.35 -19.44 0.98
N LYS A 82 -2.41 -18.79 0.50
CA LYS A 82 -2.48 -18.19 -0.84
C LYS A 82 -2.58 -16.68 -0.81
N VAL A 83 -2.84 -16.11 0.37
CA VAL A 83 -2.97 -14.68 0.60
C VAL A 83 -2.17 -14.30 1.83
N PHE A 84 -1.44 -13.19 1.77
CA PHE A 84 -0.54 -12.75 2.82
C PHE A 84 -0.76 -11.27 3.12
N ILE A 85 -0.84 -10.93 4.41
CA ILE A 85 -1.01 -9.55 4.86
C ILE A 85 0.29 -8.74 4.80
N GLU A 86 1.43 -9.41 4.79
CA GLU A 86 2.76 -8.81 4.95
C GLU A 86 3.70 -9.06 3.76
N ILE A 87 3.14 -9.32 2.57
CA ILE A 87 3.94 -9.48 1.36
C ILE A 87 4.08 -8.17 0.60
N GLY A 88 5.27 -7.88 0.11
CA GLY A 88 5.52 -6.71 -0.71
C GLY A 88 6.72 -6.85 -1.62
N GLY A 89 6.88 -5.92 -2.52
CA GLY A 89 7.95 -5.91 -3.52
C GLY A 89 8.27 -4.51 -4.03
N PRO A 90 9.27 -4.39 -4.91
CA PRO A 90 9.70 -3.11 -5.45
C PRO A 90 8.76 -2.59 -6.54
N ASP A 91 8.51 -1.29 -6.51
CA ASP A 91 7.90 -0.52 -7.58
C ASP A 91 8.32 0.95 -7.46
N GLU A 92 8.22 1.72 -8.52
CA GLU A 92 8.48 3.15 -8.49
C GLU A 92 7.30 3.95 -7.91
N SER A 93 6.08 3.48 -8.10
CA SER A 93 4.86 4.01 -7.48
C SER A 93 4.63 3.36 -6.11
N PHE A 94 3.75 3.94 -5.28
CA PHE A 94 3.30 3.28 -4.06
C PHE A 94 1.93 2.63 -4.30
N ILE A 95 1.91 1.30 -4.36
CA ILE A 95 0.72 0.50 -4.65
C ILE A 95 0.24 -0.18 -3.37
N TRP A 96 -0.94 0.20 -2.91
CA TRP A 96 -1.63 -0.44 -1.80
C TRP A 96 -2.44 -1.62 -2.31
N GLY A 97 -1.80 -2.78 -2.44
CA GLY A 97 -2.41 -3.98 -2.99
C GLY A 97 -3.31 -4.74 -2.01
N LEU A 98 -3.57 -6.00 -2.30
CA LEU A 98 -4.48 -6.87 -1.55
C LEU A 98 -4.24 -6.88 -0.03
N PRO A 99 -2.99 -6.86 0.49
CA PRO A 99 -2.76 -6.77 1.94
C PRO A 99 -3.44 -5.58 2.61
N PHE A 100 -3.62 -4.46 1.89
CA PHE A 100 -4.30 -3.29 2.41
C PHE A 100 -5.80 -3.55 2.71
N PHE A 101 -6.43 -4.45 1.99
CA PHE A 101 -7.84 -4.80 2.15
C PHE A 101 -8.08 -5.76 3.32
N LEU A 102 -7.07 -6.49 3.75
CA LEU A 102 -7.22 -7.50 4.79
C LEU A 102 -7.43 -6.85 6.17
N GLY A 103 -8.57 -7.13 6.78
CA GLY A 103 -8.93 -6.60 8.10
C GLY A 103 -9.51 -5.18 8.08
N ARG A 104 -9.83 -4.61 6.91
CA ARG A 104 -10.49 -3.31 6.80
C ARG A 104 -11.57 -3.28 5.73
N SER A 105 -12.50 -2.36 5.88
CA SER A 105 -13.48 -2.04 4.84
C SER A 105 -12.91 -0.94 3.95
N VAL A 106 -12.98 -1.15 2.63
CA VAL A 106 -12.50 -0.16 1.65
C VAL A 106 -13.67 0.25 0.77
N TYR A 107 -13.90 1.55 0.67
CA TYR A 107 -15.00 2.14 -0.09
C TYR A 107 -14.44 3.01 -1.22
N VAL A 108 -15.14 2.98 -2.34
CA VAL A 108 -14.80 3.78 -3.53
C VAL A 108 -15.93 4.76 -3.80
N GLY A 109 -15.63 6.04 -3.80
CA GLY A 109 -16.55 7.07 -4.28
C GLY A 109 -16.39 7.26 -5.80
N PHE A 110 -17.44 7.01 -6.56
CA PHE A 110 -17.42 7.20 -8.01
C PHE A 110 -17.45 8.68 -8.38
N GLU A 111 -16.68 9.04 -9.41
CA GLU A 111 -16.62 10.41 -9.91
C GLU A 111 -18.01 10.98 -10.18
N GLY A 112 -18.26 12.20 -9.71
CA GLY A 112 -19.52 12.92 -9.86
C GLY A 112 -20.71 12.33 -9.10
N LYS A 113 -20.52 11.27 -8.30
CA LYS A 113 -21.57 10.71 -7.45
C LYS A 113 -21.42 11.19 -6.02
N THR A 114 -22.53 11.51 -5.38
CA THR A 114 -22.58 12.01 -4.00
C THR A 114 -22.97 10.90 -3.05
N SER A 115 -22.30 10.87 -1.90
CA SER A 115 -22.61 10.00 -0.75
C SER A 115 -22.66 10.82 0.53
N SER A 116 -22.89 10.17 1.68
CA SER A 116 -22.88 10.82 2.99
C SER A 116 -21.52 11.44 3.38
N ILE A 117 -20.44 11.03 2.75
CA ILE A 117 -19.07 11.53 3.05
C ILE A 117 -18.53 12.46 1.97
N GLY A 118 -19.29 12.74 0.92
CA GLY A 118 -18.92 13.69 -0.11
C GLY A 118 -19.20 13.23 -1.53
N THR A 119 -18.74 14.06 -2.48
CA THR A 119 -18.81 13.74 -3.91
C THR A 119 -17.48 13.15 -4.37
N GLY A 120 -17.52 11.99 -5.05
CA GLY A 120 -16.34 11.32 -5.57
C GLY A 120 -15.62 12.06 -6.71
N PRO A 121 -14.41 11.61 -7.07
CA PRO A 121 -13.82 10.35 -6.64
C PRO A 121 -13.12 10.42 -5.27
N TYR A 122 -13.22 9.37 -4.47
CA TYR A 122 -12.47 9.22 -3.22
C TYR A 122 -12.29 7.75 -2.83
N TRP A 123 -11.31 7.50 -1.96
CA TRP A 123 -11.18 6.27 -1.19
C TRP A 123 -11.52 6.54 0.27
N ALA A 124 -12.20 5.60 0.93
CA ALA A 124 -12.41 5.60 2.37
C ALA A 124 -12.12 4.21 2.95
N TYR A 125 -11.49 4.13 4.12
CA TYR A 125 -11.05 2.88 4.75
C TYR A 125 -10.89 3.03 6.27
#